data_39e4d6d19d045d1edd225bd7dba4f677
#
_entry.id   39e4d6d19d045d1edd225bd7dba4f677
#
_cell.length_a   1.000
_cell.length_b   1.000
_cell.length_c   1.000
_cell.angle_alpha   90.00
_cell.angle_beta   90.00
_cell.angle_gamma   90.00
#
_symmetry.space_group_name_H-M   'P 1'
#
loop_
_entity.id
_entity.type
_entity.pdbx_description
1 polymer ?
#
loop_
_entity_poly.entity_id
_entity_poly.type
_entity_poly.pdbx_seq_one_letter_code
_entity_poly.pdbx_strand_id
1 'polypeptide(L)'
;WMVRRQRQMCIRDSLLCVGSLNLNDIVIAQKELWYVIPLFPMFVIFFISSLAETNRPPFDLPEAEAELVAGYQTEYSGMMYAMFWLGEYANILLMCAMGSILFLGGWLPLMDIYPLNIIPAPIWMILKILFLFLLFALIKAIVPRYRYDQLMRLGWKIFLPFSLIYVVFTASFLFYFNLLPVN
;
A
#
# COMPACT_ATOMS: atom_id res chain seq x y z
N TRP A 1 11.03 2.53 11.01
CA TRP A 1 10.11 2.31 12.15
C TRP A 1 8.84 3.16 12.03
N MET A 2 8.95 4.41 11.63
CA MET A 2 7.85 5.36 11.42
C MET A 2 6.90 4.93 10.28
N VAL A 3 7.43 4.63 9.11
CA VAL A 3 6.68 4.19 7.93
C VAL A 3 5.88 2.92 8.21
N ARG A 4 6.48 1.96 8.94
CA ARG A 4 5.79 0.74 9.38
C ARG A 4 4.59 1.05 10.27
N ARG A 5 4.66 2.05 11.17
CA ARG A 5 3.53 2.45 12.01
C ARG A 5 2.40 3.09 11.20
N GLN A 6 2.70 3.95 10.25
CA GLN A 6 1.70 4.56 9.38
C GLN A 6 0.95 3.51 8.57
N ARG A 7 1.67 2.54 7.99
CA ARG A 7 1.07 1.40 7.31
C ARG A 7 0.16 0.59 8.22
N GLN A 8 0.57 0.32 9.46
CA GLN A 8 -0.25 -0.37 10.44
C GLN A 8 -1.56 0.38 10.76
N MET A 9 -1.53 1.72 10.81
CA MET A 9 -2.75 2.52 11.00
C MET A 9 -3.71 2.36 9.82
N CYS A 10 -3.22 2.44 8.58
CA CYS A 10 -4.04 2.25 7.39
C CYS A 10 -4.66 0.85 7.32
N ILE A 11 -3.92 -0.19 7.75
CA ILE A 11 -4.45 -1.56 7.86
C ILE A 11 -5.53 -1.63 8.95
N ARG A 12 -5.34 -0.96 10.08
CA ARG A 12 -6.34 -0.93 11.16
C ARG A 12 -7.65 -0.31 10.72
N ASP A 13 -7.63 0.74 9.91
CA ASP A 13 -8.87 1.35 9.40
C ASP A 13 -9.69 0.40 8.55
N SER A 14 -9.04 -0.35 7.65
CA SER A 14 -9.74 -1.38 6.86
C SER A 14 -10.25 -2.53 7.73
N LEU A 15 -9.48 -2.92 8.76
CA LEU A 15 -9.91 -3.95 9.72
C LEU A 15 -11.06 -3.50 10.61
N LEU A 16 -11.10 -2.23 11.02
CA LEU A 16 -12.22 -1.66 11.79
C LEU A 16 -13.54 -1.71 11.01
N CYS A 17 -13.48 -1.53 9.69
CA CYS A 17 -14.67 -1.61 8.85
C CYS A 17 -15.21 -3.04 8.73
N VAL A 18 -14.35 -4.07 8.85
CA VAL A 18 -14.74 -5.48 8.66
C VAL A 18 -14.95 -6.21 10.00
N GLY A 19 -14.21 -5.83 11.05
CA GLY A 19 -14.22 -6.52 12.33
C GLY A 19 -13.50 -7.87 12.34
N SER A 20 -12.92 -8.30 11.24
CA SER A 20 -12.19 -9.57 11.10
C SER A 20 -10.77 -9.35 10.60
N LEU A 21 -9.83 -10.18 11.08
CA LEU A 21 -8.43 -10.21 10.62
C LEU A 21 -8.23 -11.11 9.38
N ASN A 22 -9.27 -11.81 8.96
CA ASN A 22 -9.21 -12.70 7.82
C ASN A 22 -9.28 -11.90 6.51
N LEU A 23 -8.27 -12.03 5.66
CA LEU A 23 -8.20 -11.32 4.38
C LEU A 23 -9.37 -11.66 3.45
N ASN A 24 -9.90 -12.87 3.55
CA ASN A 24 -11.05 -13.29 2.76
C ASN A 24 -12.31 -12.49 3.14
N ASP A 25 -12.56 -12.29 4.42
CA ASP A 25 -13.70 -11.53 4.93
C ASP A 25 -13.60 -10.05 4.52
N ILE A 26 -12.38 -9.50 4.50
CA ILE A 26 -12.11 -8.13 4.04
C ILE A 26 -12.51 -7.98 2.57
N VAL A 27 -12.16 -8.94 1.71
CA VAL A 27 -12.53 -8.90 0.30
C VAL A 27 -14.03 -9.08 0.11
N ILE A 28 -14.67 -9.99 0.84
CA ILE A 28 -16.12 -10.23 0.76
C ILE A 28 -16.90 -9.00 1.19
N ALA A 29 -16.46 -8.29 2.25
CA ALA A 29 -17.09 -7.07 2.72
C ALA A 29 -17.02 -5.92 1.69
N GLN A 30 -16.05 -5.96 0.77
CA GLN A 30 -15.91 -4.97 -0.30
C GLN A 30 -16.80 -5.23 -1.54
N LYS A 31 -17.68 -6.24 -1.51
CA LYS A 31 -18.59 -6.52 -2.64
C LYS A 31 -19.51 -5.36 -2.97
N GLU A 32 -20.03 -4.69 -1.96
CA GLU A 32 -20.97 -3.58 -2.17
C GLU A 32 -20.25 -2.27 -2.48
N LEU A 33 -19.18 -1.98 -1.73
CA LEU A 33 -18.43 -0.74 -1.87
C LEU A 33 -16.94 -0.98 -1.66
N TRP A 34 -16.12 -0.58 -2.60
CA TRP A 34 -14.68 -0.65 -2.46
C TRP A 34 -14.17 0.36 -1.42
N TYR A 35 -13.33 -0.09 -0.52
CA TYR A 35 -12.78 0.75 0.54
C TYR A 35 -11.90 1.89 0.03
N VAL A 36 -11.44 1.84 -1.21
CA VAL A 36 -10.72 2.96 -1.80
C VAL A 36 -11.55 4.24 -1.86
N ILE A 37 -12.89 4.15 -1.95
CA ILE A 37 -13.76 5.34 -2.02
C ILE A 37 -13.88 6.01 -0.64
N PRO A 38 -14.38 5.35 0.42
CA PRO A 38 -14.51 5.96 1.73
C PRO A 38 -13.16 6.19 2.42
N LEU A 39 -12.17 5.34 2.19
CA LEU A 39 -10.85 5.39 2.82
C LEU A 39 -9.77 5.93 1.87
N PHE A 40 -10.14 6.75 0.87
CA PHE A 40 -9.19 7.28 -0.11
C PHE A 40 -7.95 7.94 0.51
N PRO A 41 -8.05 8.81 1.54
CA PRO A 41 -6.88 9.41 2.17
C PRO A 41 -5.94 8.36 2.78
N MET A 42 -6.50 7.30 3.37
CA MET A 42 -5.71 6.20 3.94
C MET A 42 -5.04 5.35 2.87
N PHE A 43 -5.71 5.14 1.74
CA PHE A 43 -5.09 4.50 0.58
C PHE A 43 -3.87 5.27 0.08
N VAL A 44 -3.95 6.61 -0.02
CA VAL A 44 -2.81 7.46 -0.42
C VAL A 44 -1.66 7.36 0.58
N ILE A 45 -1.94 7.43 1.89
CA ILE A 45 -0.91 7.28 2.92
C ILE A 45 -0.28 5.88 2.87
N PHE A 46 -1.09 4.83 2.73
CA PHE A 46 -0.61 3.46 2.58
C PHE A 46 0.33 3.34 1.38
N PHE A 47 -0.06 3.91 0.24
CA PHE A 47 0.71 3.86 -0.99
C PHE A 47 2.06 4.62 -0.86
N ILE A 48 2.05 5.82 -0.28
CA ILE A 48 3.28 6.58 -0.01
C ILE A 48 4.17 5.85 1.01
N SER A 49 3.58 5.25 2.04
CA SER A 49 4.34 4.48 3.03
C SER A 49 4.95 3.20 2.44
N SER A 50 4.27 2.57 1.47
CA SER A 50 4.83 1.41 0.76
C SER A 50 5.99 1.79 -0.16
N LEU A 51 5.92 2.96 -0.82
CA LEU A 51 7.06 3.52 -1.57
C LEU A 51 8.27 3.79 -0.67
N ALA A 52 8.05 4.35 0.51
CA ALA A 52 9.13 4.62 1.45
C ALA A 52 9.71 3.35 2.08
N GLU A 53 8.92 2.29 2.26
CA GLU A 53 9.38 1.00 2.77
C GLU A 53 10.21 0.21 1.75
N THR A 54 9.86 0.34 0.46
CA THR A 54 10.58 -0.34 -0.63
C THR A 54 11.82 0.42 -1.10
N ASN A 55 12.18 1.53 -0.42
CA ASN A 55 13.31 2.38 -0.76
C ASN A 55 13.37 2.78 -2.24
N ARG A 56 12.21 3.00 -2.86
CA ARG A 56 12.15 3.43 -4.27
C ARG A 56 12.00 4.94 -4.39
N PRO A 57 12.50 5.56 -5.45
CA PRO A 57 12.25 6.98 -5.71
C PRO A 57 10.74 7.31 -5.56
N PRO A 58 10.40 8.39 -4.86
CA PRO A 58 11.21 9.54 -4.47
C PRO A 58 11.98 9.38 -3.13
N PHE A 59 11.88 8.23 -2.44
CA PHE A 59 12.45 8.01 -1.10
C PHE A 59 13.69 7.11 -1.11
N ASP A 60 14.41 7.09 -2.21
CA ASP A 60 15.60 6.27 -2.47
C ASP A 60 16.85 6.90 -1.83
N LEU A 61 16.98 6.74 -0.52
CA LEU A 61 18.12 7.25 0.24
C LEU A 61 19.33 6.31 0.19
N PRO A 62 19.18 4.97 0.33
CA PRO A 62 20.31 4.04 0.29
C PRO A 62 20.90 3.84 -1.10
N GLU A 63 20.07 3.94 -2.16
CA GLU A 63 20.48 3.70 -3.54
C GLU A 63 21.11 4.96 -4.16
N ALA A 64 20.84 6.16 -3.62
CA ALA A 64 21.50 7.39 -4.03
C ALA A 64 23.02 7.35 -3.77
N GLU A 65 23.46 6.62 -2.74
CA GLU A 65 24.88 6.38 -2.47
C GLU A 65 25.49 5.38 -3.47
N ALA A 66 24.69 4.50 -4.06
CA ALA A 66 25.15 3.51 -5.05
C ALA A 66 25.53 4.12 -6.40
N GLU A 67 25.11 5.33 -6.73
CA GLU A 67 25.51 6.04 -7.95
C GLU A 67 26.98 6.49 -7.92
N LEU A 68 27.53 6.73 -6.74
CA LEU A 68 28.93 7.15 -6.57
C LEU A 68 29.87 5.97 -6.31
N VAL A 69 29.47 5.08 -5.43
CA VAL A 69 30.18 3.82 -5.10
C VAL A 69 29.05 2.85 -4.76
N ALA A 70 29.01 1.63 -5.31
CA ALA A 70 27.87 0.70 -5.19
C ALA A 70 27.35 0.41 -3.74
N GLY A 71 27.58 1.31 -2.78
CA GLY A 71 27.10 1.29 -1.39
C GLY A 71 27.37 -0.05 -0.70
N TYR A 72 26.33 -0.62 -0.05
CA TYR A 72 26.42 -1.93 0.62
C TYR A 72 26.56 -3.12 -0.35
N GLN A 73 26.36 -2.89 -1.64
CA GLN A 73 26.40 -3.94 -2.68
C GLN A 73 27.80 -4.17 -3.26
N THR A 74 28.81 -3.38 -2.89
CA THR A 74 30.17 -3.47 -3.43
C THR A 74 30.85 -4.81 -3.21
N GLU A 75 30.52 -5.49 -2.10
CA GLU A 75 31.15 -6.77 -1.73
C GLU A 75 30.45 -7.98 -2.36
N TYR A 76 29.28 -7.79 -2.98
CA TYR A 76 28.47 -8.87 -3.53
C TYR A 76 28.57 -8.90 -5.04
N SER A 77 28.86 -10.09 -5.59
CA SER A 77 28.95 -10.32 -7.04
C SER A 77 28.12 -11.55 -7.45
N GLY A 78 27.78 -11.62 -8.73
CA GLY A 78 27.10 -12.77 -9.33
C GLY A 78 25.75 -13.08 -8.68
N MET A 79 25.54 -14.31 -8.25
CA MET A 79 24.26 -14.82 -7.74
C MET A 79 23.78 -14.09 -6.48
N MET A 80 24.70 -13.72 -5.59
CA MET A 80 24.37 -13.00 -4.35
C MET A 80 23.76 -11.62 -4.64
N TYR A 81 24.31 -10.90 -5.59
CA TYR A 81 23.77 -9.61 -6.04
C TYR A 81 22.37 -9.75 -6.64
N ALA A 82 22.14 -10.79 -7.45
CA ALA A 82 20.84 -11.07 -8.04
C ALA A 82 19.75 -11.33 -6.98
N MET A 83 20.10 -11.95 -5.85
CA MET A 83 19.15 -12.21 -4.75
C MET A 83 18.65 -10.94 -4.08
N PHE A 84 19.49 -9.89 -3.94
CA PHE A 84 19.04 -8.60 -3.43
C PHE A 84 17.99 -7.96 -4.33
N TRP A 85 18.22 -7.94 -5.64
CA TRP A 85 17.27 -7.42 -6.62
C TRP A 85 15.96 -8.20 -6.61
N LEU A 86 16.05 -9.53 -6.54
CA LEU A 86 14.86 -10.37 -6.45
C LEU A 86 14.04 -10.04 -5.19
N GLY A 87 14.70 -9.85 -4.04
CA GLY A 87 14.05 -9.49 -2.78
C GLY A 87 13.34 -8.14 -2.84
N GLU A 88 13.96 -7.14 -3.45
CA GLU A 88 13.34 -5.81 -3.63
C GLU A 88 12.08 -5.86 -4.49
N TYR A 89 12.14 -6.50 -5.66
CA TYR A 89 10.96 -6.63 -6.52
C TYR A 89 9.87 -7.48 -5.89
N ALA A 90 10.22 -8.56 -5.18
CA ALA A 90 9.27 -9.37 -4.44
C ALA A 90 8.55 -8.54 -3.36
N ASN A 91 9.26 -7.67 -2.65
CA ASN A 91 8.67 -6.78 -1.66
C ASN A 91 7.69 -5.77 -2.29
N ILE A 92 8.05 -5.18 -3.44
CA ILE A 92 7.15 -4.27 -4.16
C ILE A 92 5.86 -4.99 -4.57
N LEU A 93 5.96 -6.18 -5.15
CA LEU A 93 4.81 -6.98 -5.55
C LEU A 93 3.93 -7.35 -4.35
N LEU A 94 4.54 -7.69 -3.22
CA LEU A 94 3.82 -7.98 -1.98
C LEU A 94 3.05 -6.77 -1.47
N MET A 95 3.65 -5.57 -1.48
CA MET A 95 2.98 -4.34 -1.08
C MET A 95 1.81 -3.99 -2.03
N CYS A 96 2.00 -4.17 -3.35
CA CYS A 96 0.92 -3.98 -4.32
C CYS A 96 -0.22 -5.00 -4.11
N ALA A 97 0.11 -6.26 -3.82
CA ALA A 97 -0.89 -7.28 -3.51
C ALA A 97 -1.69 -6.95 -2.23
N MET A 98 -1.00 -6.54 -1.16
CA MET A 98 -1.67 -6.10 0.07
C MET A 98 -2.56 -4.88 -0.16
N GLY A 99 -2.10 -3.89 -0.90
CA GLY A 99 -2.90 -2.72 -1.27
C GLY A 99 -4.14 -3.07 -2.09
N SER A 100 -4.02 -4.04 -3.01
CA SER A 100 -5.16 -4.51 -3.80
C SER A 100 -6.21 -5.23 -2.96
N ILE A 101 -5.81 -6.03 -1.97
CA ILE A 101 -6.71 -6.76 -1.07
C ILE A 101 -7.42 -5.79 -0.11
N LEU A 102 -6.68 -4.85 0.48
CA LEU A 102 -7.22 -3.96 1.52
C LEU A 102 -8.14 -2.87 0.98
N PHE A 103 -7.89 -2.35 -0.22
CA PHE A 103 -8.58 -1.18 -0.74
C PHE A 103 -9.32 -1.39 -2.06
N LEU A 104 -8.82 -2.26 -2.93
CA LEU A 104 -9.36 -2.48 -4.28
C LEU A 104 -10.22 -3.76 -4.41
N GLY A 105 -10.54 -4.41 -3.30
CA GLY A 105 -11.39 -5.60 -3.31
C GLY A 105 -10.73 -6.87 -3.87
N GLY A 106 -9.38 -6.96 -3.86
CA GLY A 106 -8.64 -8.15 -4.25
C GLY A 106 -9.09 -8.78 -5.57
N TRP A 107 -9.64 -9.97 -5.51
CA TRP A 107 -10.09 -10.75 -6.68
C TRP A 107 -11.51 -10.41 -7.16
N LEU A 108 -12.24 -9.49 -6.52
CA LEU A 108 -13.57 -9.10 -6.97
C LEU A 108 -13.50 -8.33 -8.29
N PRO A 109 -14.48 -8.51 -9.21
CA PRO A 109 -14.57 -7.73 -10.43
C PRO A 109 -14.81 -6.24 -10.10
N LEU A 110 -14.52 -5.37 -11.07
CA LEU A 110 -14.71 -3.92 -10.94
C LEU A 110 -16.18 -3.56 -10.75
N MET A 111 -17.04 -4.25 -11.49
CA MET A 111 -18.49 -4.13 -11.47
C MET A 111 -19.11 -5.49 -11.80
N ASP A 112 -20.19 -5.85 -11.14
CA ASP A 112 -20.96 -7.07 -11.42
C ASP A 112 -21.83 -6.91 -12.68
N ILE A 113 -21.21 -6.47 -13.78
CA ILE A 113 -21.88 -6.27 -15.08
C ILE A 113 -21.42 -7.35 -16.06
N TYR A 114 -22.38 -7.97 -16.75
CA TYR A 114 -22.07 -8.80 -17.90
C TYR A 114 -21.44 -7.92 -19.02
N PRO A 115 -20.26 -8.22 -19.59
CA PRO A 115 -19.53 -9.50 -19.64
C PRO A 115 -18.36 -9.65 -18.66
N LEU A 116 -18.10 -8.70 -17.75
CA LEU A 116 -16.92 -8.72 -16.87
C LEU A 116 -16.87 -9.92 -15.92
N ASN A 117 -18.00 -10.50 -15.60
CA ASN A 117 -18.13 -11.65 -14.71
C ASN A 117 -17.65 -12.98 -15.32
N ILE A 118 -17.34 -13.00 -16.64
CA ILE A 118 -16.79 -14.19 -17.33
C ILE A 118 -15.30 -14.37 -17.01
N ILE A 119 -14.61 -13.29 -16.62
CA ILE A 119 -13.18 -13.32 -16.34
C ILE A 119 -12.93 -13.98 -14.98
N PRO A 120 -12.06 -15.01 -14.91
CA PRO A 120 -11.77 -15.68 -13.66
C PRO A 120 -11.15 -14.74 -12.61
N ALA A 121 -11.53 -14.90 -11.36
CA ALA A 121 -11.12 -14.09 -10.22
C ALA A 121 -9.60 -13.83 -10.10
N PRO A 122 -8.68 -14.79 -10.35
CA PRO A 122 -7.24 -14.54 -10.29
C PRO A 122 -6.75 -13.48 -11.28
N ILE A 123 -7.36 -13.38 -12.45
CA ILE A 123 -6.99 -12.40 -13.48
C ILE A 123 -7.29 -10.98 -12.98
N TRP A 124 -8.43 -10.78 -12.30
CA TRP A 124 -8.76 -9.49 -11.69
C TRP A 124 -7.74 -9.07 -10.65
N MET A 125 -7.29 -9.99 -9.81
CA MET A 125 -6.25 -9.72 -8.82
C MET A 125 -4.94 -9.31 -9.48
N ILE A 126 -4.49 -10.04 -10.50
CA ILE A 126 -3.26 -9.73 -11.24
C ILE A 126 -3.35 -8.36 -11.90
N LEU A 127 -4.48 -8.02 -12.51
CA LEU A 127 -4.70 -6.73 -13.16
C LEU A 127 -4.61 -5.56 -12.17
N LYS A 128 -5.17 -5.70 -10.98
CA LYS A 128 -5.10 -4.69 -9.92
C LYS A 128 -3.69 -4.53 -9.36
N ILE A 129 -2.96 -5.63 -9.18
CA ILE A 129 -1.56 -5.59 -8.77
C ILE A 129 -0.72 -4.89 -9.83
N LEU A 130 -0.93 -5.21 -11.11
CA LEU A 130 -0.25 -4.59 -12.24
C LEU A 130 -0.56 -3.08 -12.32
N PHE A 131 -1.79 -2.69 -12.07
CA PHE A 131 -2.19 -1.28 -12.00
C PHE A 131 -1.44 -0.52 -10.89
N LEU A 132 -1.38 -1.07 -9.69
CA LEU A 132 -0.61 -0.47 -8.59
C LEU A 132 0.89 -0.44 -8.90
N PHE A 133 1.44 -1.49 -9.49
CA PHE A 133 2.83 -1.53 -9.92
C PHE A 133 3.14 -0.46 -10.98
N LEU A 134 2.22 -0.24 -11.91
CA LEU A 134 2.33 0.83 -12.90
C LEU A 134 2.32 2.21 -12.24
N LEU A 135 1.50 2.43 -11.21
CA LEU A 135 1.52 3.66 -10.41
C LEU A 135 2.88 3.86 -9.71
N PHE A 136 3.50 2.80 -9.18
CA PHE A 136 4.87 2.87 -8.65
C PHE A 136 5.86 3.34 -9.72
N ALA A 137 5.78 2.79 -10.93
CA ALA A 137 6.64 3.17 -12.04
C ALA A 137 6.42 4.62 -12.49
N LEU A 138 5.17 5.07 -12.54
CA LEU A 138 4.83 6.46 -12.89
C LEU A 138 5.37 7.45 -11.87
N ILE A 139 5.22 7.17 -10.58
CA ILE A 139 5.75 8.05 -9.52
C ILE A 139 7.27 8.14 -9.60
N LYS A 140 7.95 7.02 -9.86
CA LYS A 140 9.39 7.00 -10.11
C LYS A 140 9.80 7.93 -11.26
N ALA A 141 8.98 8.01 -12.31
CA ALA A 141 9.28 8.83 -13.48
C ALA A 141 8.99 10.32 -13.29
N ILE A 142 7.96 10.67 -12.48
CA ILE A 142 7.44 12.04 -12.36
C ILE A 142 8.07 12.78 -11.18
N VAL A 143 8.25 12.10 -10.03
CA VAL A 143 8.60 12.76 -8.77
C VAL A 143 10.12 12.79 -8.58
N PRO A 144 10.72 13.97 -8.34
CA PRO A 144 12.14 14.08 -8.01
C PRO A 144 12.43 13.50 -6.62
N ARG A 145 13.68 13.15 -6.36
CA ARG A 145 14.13 12.62 -5.07
C ARG A 145 13.97 13.62 -3.94
N TYR A 146 13.49 13.17 -2.78
CA TYR A 146 13.38 13.96 -1.56
C TYR A 146 14.66 13.87 -0.73
N ARG A 147 15.00 14.97 -0.03
CA ARG A 147 16.01 14.97 1.01
C ARG A 147 15.52 14.23 2.25
N TYR A 148 16.45 13.63 3.00
CA TYR A 148 16.15 12.93 4.25
C TYR A 148 15.34 13.79 5.24
N ASP A 149 15.72 15.06 5.41
CA ASP A 149 15.03 16.00 6.31
C ASP A 149 13.58 16.24 5.91
N GLN A 150 13.32 16.31 4.60
CA GLN A 150 11.98 16.48 4.04
C GLN A 150 11.11 15.22 4.27
N LEU A 151 11.69 14.04 4.07
CA LEU A 151 11.02 12.78 4.34
C LEU A 151 10.65 12.65 5.82
N MET A 152 11.58 12.96 6.73
CA MET A 152 11.33 12.89 8.17
C MET A 152 10.27 13.91 8.61
N ARG A 153 10.28 15.11 8.06
CA ARG A 153 9.27 16.14 8.34
C ARG A 153 7.89 15.70 7.83
N LEU A 154 7.80 15.15 6.62
CA LEU A 154 6.56 14.66 6.02
C LEU A 154 5.96 13.54 6.87
N GLY A 155 6.76 12.56 7.25
CA GLY A 155 6.30 11.43 8.03
C GLY A 155 5.84 11.78 9.44
N TRP A 156 6.65 12.54 10.20
CA TRP A 156 6.34 12.87 11.60
C TRP A 156 5.30 13.96 11.76
N LYS A 157 5.38 15.04 10.95
CA LYS A 157 4.52 16.21 11.11
C LYS A 157 3.20 16.11 10.38
N ILE A 158 3.13 15.35 9.29
CA ILE A 158 1.94 15.28 8.44
C ILE A 158 1.29 13.90 8.52
N PHE A 159 1.97 12.84 8.13
CA PHE A 159 1.33 11.52 7.98
C PHE A 159 0.94 10.88 9.31
N LEU A 160 1.77 10.98 10.34
CA LEU A 160 1.48 10.35 11.62
C LEU A 160 0.27 11.00 12.33
N PRO A 161 0.20 12.33 12.53
CA PRO A 161 -0.98 12.93 13.16
C PRO A 161 -2.24 12.76 12.30
N PHE A 162 -2.12 12.89 10.98
CA PHE A 162 -3.26 12.71 10.09
C PHE A 162 -3.82 11.29 10.16
N SER A 163 -2.96 10.25 10.13
CA SER A 163 -3.42 8.85 10.25
C SER A 163 -4.09 8.57 11.59
N LEU A 164 -3.58 9.14 12.70
CA LEU A 164 -4.21 8.99 14.02
C LEU A 164 -5.60 9.65 14.08
N ILE A 165 -5.71 10.88 13.58
CA ILE A 165 -7.00 11.59 13.55
C ILE A 165 -7.99 10.82 12.68
N TYR A 166 -7.54 10.29 11.55
CA TYR A 166 -8.42 9.57 10.63
C TYR A 166 -8.93 8.25 11.21
N VAL A 167 -8.09 7.48 11.93
CA VAL A 167 -8.53 6.26 12.66
C VAL A 167 -9.63 6.58 13.67
N VAL A 168 -9.48 7.67 14.44
CA VAL A 168 -10.50 8.10 15.40
C VAL A 168 -11.77 8.55 14.69
N PHE A 169 -11.62 9.25 13.56
CA PHE A 169 -12.75 9.68 12.75
C PHE A 169 -13.53 8.50 12.17
N THR A 170 -12.85 7.51 11.57
CA THR A 170 -13.50 6.30 11.04
C THR A 170 -14.20 5.50 12.12
N ALA A 171 -13.56 5.32 13.28
CA ALA A 171 -14.17 4.63 14.41
C ALA A 171 -15.43 5.35 14.91
N SER A 172 -15.38 6.69 15.05
CA SER A 172 -16.53 7.50 15.48
C SER A 172 -17.66 7.48 14.45
N PHE A 173 -17.33 7.51 13.17
CA PHE A 173 -18.29 7.43 12.08
C PHE A 173 -19.03 6.09 12.07
N LEU A 174 -18.30 4.98 12.15
CA LEU A 174 -18.88 3.63 12.22
C LEU A 174 -19.77 3.46 13.45
N PHE A 175 -19.37 4.02 14.58
CA PHE A 175 -20.17 3.99 15.81
C PHE A 175 -21.47 4.79 15.66
N TYR A 176 -21.38 6.01 15.11
CA TYR A 176 -22.55 6.88 14.96
C TYR A 176 -23.61 6.30 14.03
N PHE A 177 -23.20 5.65 12.94
CA PHE A 177 -24.11 5.05 11.97
C PHE A 177 -24.51 3.61 12.30
N ASN A 178 -24.07 3.06 13.44
CA ASN A 178 -24.29 1.66 13.84
C ASN A 178 -23.84 0.64 12.77
N LEU A 179 -22.80 0.97 12.01
CA LEU A 179 -22.19 0.13 10.98
C LEU A 179 -21.06 -0.75 11.54
N LEU A 180 -20.92 -0.80 12.86
CA LEU A 180 -19.97 -1.70 13.50
C LEU A 180 -20.35 -3.15 13.18
N PRO A 181 -19.39 -3.97 12.71
CA PRO A 181 -19.65 -5.39 12.51
C PRO A 181 -20.00 -6.01 13.88
N VAL A 182 -21.26 -6.38 14.01
CA VAL A 182 -21.74 -7.15 15.19
C VAL A 182 -21.31 -8.60 14.95
N ASN A 183 -20.44 -9.10 15.81
CA ASN A 183 -20.09 -10.52 15.87
C ASN A 183 -21.28 -11.39 16.23
#